data_a25ceb4ec85165f40fa1c66498d5f968
#
_entry.id   a25ceb4ec85165f40fa1c66498d5f968
#
_cell.length_a   1.000
_cell.length_b   1.000
_cell.length_c   1.000
_cell.angle_alpha   90.00
_cell.angle_beta   90.00
_cell.angle_gamma   90.00
#
_symmetry.space_group_name_H-M   'P 1'
#
loop_
_entity.id
_entity.type
_entity.pdbx_description
1 polymer ?
#
loop_
_entity_poly.entity_id
_entity_poly.type
_entity_poly.pdbx_seq_one_letter_code
_entity_poly.pdbx_strand_id
1 'polypeptide(L)'
;MKIVPLFLKADRSMGGLGLTEKEIGLYYGTFGAAAFVLGSLLAGYYISARGLKKTLFSLCCIFNLPFVVYALLATFQPENGLLICGGIVFEYFGYGFGFVGLTLFMMQQVAPGKHQMAHYAFASGIMNLGVMLPGMMSGWVCEMLGKWFDRPGGYEPFFIFVLIATIPAFLMTYFVPFKYASDGTLLEGEKE
;
A
#
# COMPACT_ATOMS: atom_id res chain seq x y z
N MET A 1 -3.97 5.23 -1.70
CA MET A 1 -3.68 6.13 -2.86
C MET A 1 -4.60 7.35 -2.83
N LYS A 2 -4.10 8.56 -3.18
CA LYS A 2 -4.95 9.77 -3.17
C LYS A 2 -5.94 9.85 -4.33
N ILE A 3 -5.71 9.14 -5.43
CA ILE A 3 -6.59 9.14 -6.61
C ILE A 3 -7.79 8.20 -6.47
N VAL A 4 -7.74 7.23 -5.58
CA VAL A 4 -8.79 6.22 -5.42
C VAL A 4 -10.15 6.83 -5.08
N PRO A 5 -10.30 7.78 -4.13
CA PRO A 5 -11.61 8.41 -3.87
C PRO A 5 -12.17 9.13 -5.09
N LEU A 6 -11.31 9.73 -5.92
CA LEU A 6 -11.73 10.38 -7.17
C LEU A 6 -12.23 9.34 -8.18
N PHE A 7 -11.52 8.23 -8.34
CA PHE A 7 -11.92 7.10 -9.19
C PHE A 7 -13.27 6.50 -8.77
N LEU A 8 -13.48 6.31 -7.48
CA LEU A 8 -14.73 5.75 -6.96
C LEU A 8 -15.93 6.69 -7.18
N LYS A 9 -15.70 8.02 -7.09
CA LYS A 9 -16.74 9.03 -7.24
C LYS A 9 -16.99 9.42 -8.70
N ALA A 10 -15.99 9.35 -9.58
CA ALA A 10 -16.09 9.77 -10.96
C ALA A 10 -17.17 8.96 -11.71
N ASP A 11 -17.84 9.62 -12.65
CA ASP A 11 -18.86 8.98 -13.48
C ASP A 11 -18.28 7.82 -14.29
N ARG A 12 -19.10 6.81 -14.56
CA ARG A 12 -18.72 5.65 -15.37
C ARG A 12 -18.31 6.02 -16.79
N SER A 13 -18.93 7.05 -17.37
CA SER A 13 -18.53 7.62 -18.67
C SER A 13 -17.09 8.15 -18.68
N MET A 14 -16.58 8.54 -17.52
CA MET A 14 -15.20 9.00 -17.30
C MET A 14 -14.29 7.90 -16.76
N GLY A 15 -14.70 6.64 -16.87
CA GLY A 15 -13.91 5.51 -16.39
C GLY A 15 -13.92 5.29 -14.87
N GLY A 16 -14.77 6.00 -14.13
CA GLY A 16 -14.97 5.85 -12.69
C GLY A 16 -16.03 4.80 -12.34
N LEU A 17 -16.35 4.67 -11.06
CA LEU A 17 -17.36 3.72 -10.56
C LEU A 17 -18.70 4.36 -10.18
N GLY A 18 -18.81 5.68 -10.13
CA GLY A 18 -20.04 6.43 -9.86
C GLY A 18 -20.64 6.22 -8.48
N LEU A 19 -19.82 5.94 -7.46
CA LEU A 19 -20.29 5.74 -6.09
C LEU A 19 -20.73 7.05 -5.44
N THR A 20 -21.76 6.96 -4.63
CA THR A 20 -22.22 8.08 -3.80
C THR A 20 -21.26 8.33 -2.62
N GLU A 21 -21.27 9.54 -2.06
CA GLU A 21 -20.46 9.86 -0.88
C GLU A 21 -20.84 9.01 0.34
N LYS A 22 -22.11 8.61 0.44
CA LYS A 22 -22.58 7.70 1.50
C LYS A 22 -21.93 6.31 1.39
N GLU A 23 -21.89 5.74 0.19
CA GLU A 23 -21.29 4.44 -0.07
C GLU A 23 -19.80 4.48 0.18
N ILE A 24 -19.10 5.52 -0.32
CA ILE A 24 -17.69 5.73 -0.07
C ILE A 24 -17.43 5.84 1.44
N GLY A 25 -18.19 6.67 2.16
CA GLY A 25 -18.08 6.82 3.60
C GLY A 25 -18.28 5.51 4.37
N LEU A 26 -19.25 4.69 3.98
CA LEU A 26 -19.52 3.40 4.60
C LEU A 26 -18.39 2.39 4.31
N TYR A 27 -17.96 2.29 3.05
CA TYR A 27 -16.97 1.32 2.62
C TYR A 27 -15.58 1.63 3.21
N TYR A 28 -15.15 2.89 3.16
CA TYR A 28 -13.88 3.32 3.75
C TYR A 28 -13.95 3.48 5.27
N GLY A 29 -14.94 4.20 5.76
CA GLY A 29 -15.02 4.59 7.16
C GLY A 29 -15.34 3.44 8.10
N THR A 30 -16.24 2.54 7.70
CA THR A 30 -16.67 1.43 8.57
C THR A 30 -15.94 0.14 8.22
N PHE A 31 -16.17 -0.37 7.02
CA PHE A 31 -15.62 -1.68 6.63
C PHE A 31 -14.11 -1.63 6.39
N GLY A 32 -13.61 -0.56 5.77
CA GLY A 32 -12.18 -0.36 5.57
C GLY A 32 -11.43 -0.22 6.90
N ALA A 33 -11.93 0.61 7.83
CA ALA A 33 -11.30 0.76 9.15
C ALA A 33 -11.24 -0.56 9.92
N ALA A 34 -12.33 -1.33 9.94
CA ALA A 34 -12.35 -2.66 10.57
C ALA A 34 -11.35 -3.62 9.92
N ALA A 35 -11.28 -3.63 8.59
CA ALA A 35 -10.34 -4.46 7.84
C ALA A 35 -8.87 -4.06 8.11
N PHE A 36 -8.58 -2.77 8.20
CA PHE A 36 -7.25 -2.27 8.56
C PHE A 36 -6.79 -2.75 9.93
N VAL A 37 -7.67 -2.66 10.94
CA VAL A 37 -7.37 -3.12 12.30
C VAL A 37 -7.13 -4.63 12.31
N LEU A 38 -8.00 -5.41 11.67
CA LEU A 38 -7.83 -6.86 11.56
C LEU A 38 -6.52 -7.24 10.84
N GLY A 39 -6.21 -6.57 9.72
CA GLY A 39 -4.97 -6.77 8.98
C GLY A 39 -3.74 -6.48 9.85
N SER A 40 -3.76 -5.39 10.59
CA SER A 40 -2.66 -4.99 11.49
C SER A 40 -2.44 -5.99 12.62
N LEU A 41 -3.50 -6.46 13.27
CA LEU A 41 -3.42 -7.47 14.34
C LEU A 41 -2.87 -8.81 13.81
N LEU A 42 -3.39 -9.27 12.68
CA LEU A 42 -2.92 -10.50 12.05
C LEU A 42 -1.47 -10.41 11.58
N ALA A 43 -1.03 -9.26 11.07
CA ALA A 43 0.37 -9.02 10.72
C ALA A 43 1.28 -9.10 11.94
N GLY A 44 0.89 -8.47 13.06
CA GLY A 44 1.64 -8.55 14.32
C GLY A 44 1.82 -9.99 14.78
N TYR A 45 0.74 -10.77 14.80
CA TYR A 45 0.78 -12.19 15.12
C TYR A 45 1.68 -12.98 14.15
N TYR A 46 1.52 -12.78 12.85
CA TYR A 46 2.29 -13.47 11.82
C TYR A 46 3.79 -13.20 11.92
N ILE A 47 4.17 -11.94 12.16
CA ILE A 47 5.57 -11.55 12.35
C ILE A 47 6.13 -12.11 13.67
N SER A 48 5.34 -12.07 14.75
CA SER A 48 5.74 -12.65 16.05
C SER A 48 6.02 -14.15 15.95
N ALA A 49 5.20 -14.89 15.19
CA ALA A 49 5.35 -16.34 15.06
C ALA A 49 6.53 -16.76 14.16
N ARG A 50 6.88 -15.97 13.14
CA ARG A 50 7.85 -16.39 12.09
C ARG A 50 9.10 -15.51 12.00
N GLY A 51 9.11 -14.38 12.66
CA GLY A 51 10.14 -13.36 12.57
C GLY A 51 10.03 -12.47 11.33
N LEU A 52 10.47 -11.22 11.46
CA LEU A 52 10.32 -10.20 10.41
C LEU A 52 11.07 -10.56 9.12
N LYS A 53 12.30 -11.09 9.22
CA LYS A 53 13.13 -11.45 8.06
C LYS A 53 12.43 -12.45 7.12
N LYS A 54 11.74 -13.46 7.68
CA LYS A 54 11.05 -14.50 6.89
C LYS A 54 9.71 -14.02 6.32
N THR A 55 9.11 -13.02 6.94
CA THR A 55 7.76 -12.57 6.60
C THR A 55 7.74 -11.31 5.75
N LEU A 56 8.83 -10.52 5.71
CA LEU A 56 8.87 -9.22 5.05
C LEU A 56 8.44 -9.26 3.57
N PHE A 57 8.90 -10.25 2.82
CA PHE A 57 8.52 -10.38 1.41
C PHE A 57 7.03 -10.68 1.24
N SER A 58 6.45 -11.57 2.06
CA SER A 58 5.00 -11.85 2.02
C SER A 58 4.17 -10.65 2.47
N LEU A 59 4.67 -9.87 3.42
CA LEU A 59 4.05 -8.59 3.83
C LEU A 59 4.04 -7.58 2.67
N CYS A 60 5.15 -7.48 1.94
CA CYS A 60 5.24 -6.65 0.73
C CYS A 60 4.26 -7.12 -0.35
N CYS A 61 4.12 -8.42 -0.58
CA CYS A 61 3.14 -8.98 -1.52
C CYS A 61 1.71 -8.58 -1.14
N ILE A 62 1.32 -8.80 0.12
CA ILE A 62 -0.04 -8.47 0.61
C ILE A 62 -0.29 -6.97 0.57
N PHE A 63 0.72 -6.14 0.85
CA PHE A 63 0.62 -4.68 0.78
C PHE A 63 0.38 -4.16 -0.64
N ASN A 64 0.96 -4.81 -1.66
CA ASN A 64 0.86 -4.39 -3.06
C ASN A 64 -0.31 -5.05 -3.82
N LEU A 65 -0.85 -6.17 -3.32
CA LEU A 65 -1.94 -6.89 -3.95
C LEU A 65 -3.20 -6.04 -4.19
N PRO A 66 -3.59 -5.08 -3.32
CA PRO A 66 -4.70 -4.16 -3.56
C PRO A 66 -4.60 -3.36 -4.85
N PHE A 67 -3.40 -3.07 -5.35
CA PHE A 67 -3.25 -2.33 -6.61
C PHE A 67 -3.76 -3.14 -7.82
N VAL A 68 -3.65 -4.47 -7.76
CA VAL A 68 -4.26 -5.38 -8.74
C VAL A 68 -5.79 -5.25 -8.70
N VAL A 69 -6.37 -5.17 -7.51
CA VAL A 69 -7.82 -5.01 -7.34
C VAL A 69 -8.31 -3.73 -8.01
N TYR A 70 -7.63 -2.61 -7.80
CA TYR A 70 -8.01 -1.35 -8.46
C TYR A 70 -7.83 -1.38 -9.97
N ALA A 71 -6.78 -2.02 -10.48
CA ALA A 71 -6.63 -2.22 -11.92
C ALA A 71 -7.80 -3.03 -12.48
N LEU A 72 -8.20 -4.11 -11.81
CA LEU A 72 -9.36 -4.92 -12.20
C LEU A 72 -10.68 -4.12 -12.10
N LEU A 73 -10.89 -3.36 -11.03
CA LEU A 73 -12.08 -2.52 -10.88
C LEU A 73 -12.17 -1.44 -11.97
N ALA A 74 -11.04 -0.85 -12.37
CA ALA A 74 -10.99 0.14 -13.44
C ALA A 74 -11.24 -0.47 -14.83
N THR A 75 -10.76 -1.71 -15.07
CA THR A 75 -10.92 -2.40 -16.34
C THR A 75 -12.34 -2.96 -16.50
N PHE A 76 -12.87 -3.62 -15.46
CA PHE A 76 -14.17 -4.31 -15.54
C PHE A 76 -15.36 -3.42 -15.15
N GLN A 77 -15.14 -2.35 -14.43
CA GLN A 77 -16.16 -1.41 -13.93
C GLN A 77 -17.44 -2.10 -13.41
N PRO A 78 -17.35 -3.02 -12.43
CA PRO A 78 -18.51 -3.78 -11.98
C PRO A 78 -19.60 -2.86 -11.43
N GLU A 79 -20.87 -3.24 -11.65
CA GLU A 79 -22.02 -2.53 -11.09
C GLU A 79 -22.37 -2.99 -9.69
N ASN A 80 -21.90 -4.16 -9.31
CA ASN A 80 -22.21 -4.75 -8.01
C ASN A 80 -21.43 -4.05 -6.89
N GLY A 81 -22.14 -3.29 -6.05
CA GLY A 81 -21.56 -2.59 -4.90
C GLY A 81 -20.85 -3.50 -3.90
N LEU A 82 -21.25 -4.78 -3.79
CA LEU A 82 -20.57 -5.74 -2.91
C LEU A 82 -19.17 -6.10 -3.43
N LEU A 83 -18.98 -6.19 -4.75
CA LEU A 83 -17.65 -6.42 -5.33
C LEU A 83 -16.73 -5.22 -5.09
N ILE A 84 -17.26 -4.01 -5.25
CA ILE A 84 -16.50 -2.78 -4.99
C ILE A 84 -16.15 -2.68 -3.50
N CYS A 85 -17.12 -2.91 -2.63
CA CYS A 85 -16.90 -2.94 -1.17
C CYS A 85 -15.85 -3.98 -0.79
N GLY A 86 -15.95 -5.20 -1.31
CA GLY A 86 -14.96 -6.27 -1.11
C GLY A 86 -13.55 -5.87 -1.54
N GLY A 87 -13.42 -5.17 -2.67
CA GLY A 87 -12.14 -4.62 -3.14
C GLY A 87 -11.54 -3.62 -2.16
N ILE A 88 -12.35 -2.68 -1.65
CA ILE A 88 -11.93 -1.68 -0.66
C ILE A 88 -11.54 -2.33 0.67
N VAL A 89 -12.35 -3.26 1.17
CA VAL A 89 -12.06 -4.03 2.39
C VAL A 89 -10.73 -4.78 2.25
N PHE A 90 -10.50 -5.40 1.11
CA PHE A 90 -9.26 -6.11 0.82
C PHE A 90 -8.04 -5.16 0.73
N GLU A 91 -8.21 -3.96 0.14
CA GLU A 91 -7.17 -2.93 0.14
C GLU A 91 -6.77 -2.55 1.56
N TYR A 92 -7.74 -2.20 2.39
CA TYR A 92 -7.47 -1.75 3.77
C TYR A 92 -6.87 -2.85 4.63
N PHE A 93 -7.31 -4.09 4.44
CA PHE A 93 -6.70 -5.26 5.09
C PHE A 93 -5.21 -5.37 4.69
N GLY A 94 -4.92 -5.38 3.38
CA GLY A 94 -3.55 -5.45 2.86
C GLY A 94 -2.69 -4.28 3.30
N TYR A 95 -3.26 -3.07 3.34
CA TYR A 95 -2.59 -1.87 3.83
C TYR A 95 -2.23 -2.00 5.32
N GLY A 96 -3.18 -2.40 6.17
CA GLY A 96 -2.93 -2.63 7.59
C GLY A 96 -1.89 -3.72 7.84
N PHE A 97 -1.99 -4.80 7.08
CA PHE A 97 -1.07 -5.95 7.18
C PHE A 97 0.36 -5.56 6.81
N GLY A 98 0.55 -4.89 5.69
CA GLY A 98 1.90 -4.50 5.22
C GLY A 98 2.50 -3.33 5.98
N PHE A 99 1.67 -2.39 6.46
CA PHE A 99 2.11 -1.22 7.22
C PHE A 99 2.82 -1.60 8.52
N VAL A 100 2.33 -2.61 9.24
CA VAL A 100 2.99 -3.13 10.45
C VAL A 100 4.37 -3.69 10.12
N GLY A 101 4.50 -4.45 9.02
CA GLY A 101 5.80 -4.96 8.58
C GLY A 101 6.81 -3.87 8.25
N LEU A 102 6.37 -2.85 7.51
CA LEU A 102 7.21 -1.70 7.16
C LEU A 102 7.65 -0.92 8.41
N THR A 103 6.73 -0.68 9.34
CA THR A 103 7.01 0.01 10.61
C THR A 103 8.05 -0.75 11.44
N LEU A 104 7.87 -2.06 11.60
CA LEU A 104 8.82 -2.90 12.34
C LEU A 104 10.17 -2.97 11.64
N PHE A 105 10.20 -3.05 10.31
CA PHE A 105 11.44 -2.98 9.54
C PHE A 105 12.19 -1.67 9.79
N MET A 106 11.51 -0.53 9.74
CA MET A 106 12.12 0.76 10.03
C MET A 106 12.68 0.81 11.46
N MET A 107 11.95 0.30 12.44
CA MET A 107 12.40 0.31 13.84
C MET A 107 13.58 -0.63 14.10
N GLN A 108 13.59 -1.82 13.49
CA GLN A 108 14.59 -2.85 13.77
C GLN A 108 15.83 -2.74 12.90
N GLN A 109 15.69 -2.37 11.62
CA GLN A 109 16.79 -2.41 10.66
C GLN A 109 17.34 -1.02 10.30
N VAL A 110 16.49 0.00 10.26
CA VAL A 110 16.89 1.36 9.87
C VAL A 110 17.22 2.22 11.07
N ALA A 111 16.53 2.03 12.17
CA ALA A 111 16.64 2.84 13.37
C ALA A 111 17.03 2.03 14.64
N PRO A 112 18.08 1.19 14.61
CA PRO A 112 18.49 0.45 15.81
C PRO A 112 19.26 1.33 16.81
N GLY A 113 19.27 0.91 18.07
CA GLY A 113 20.17 1.45 19.10
C GLY A 113 19.66 2.68 19.85
N LYS A 114 20.60 3.41 20.49
CA LYS A 114 20.33 4.47 21.49
C LYS A 114 19.45 5.62 21.01
N HIS A 115 19.50 5.95 19.70
CA HIS A 115 18.76 7.06 19.08
C HIS A 115 17.59 6.59 18.19
N GLN A 116 17.04 5.42 18.50
CA GLN A 116 15.99 4.77 17.72
C GLN A 116 14.85 5.70 17.35
N MET A 117 14.33 6.49 18.28
CA MET A 117 13.19 7.38 18.03
C MET A 117 13.52 8.49 17.03
N ALA A 118 14.71 9.07 17.10
CA ALA A 118 15.13 10.12 16.16
C ALA A 118 15.34 9.55 14.75
N HIS A 119 16.01 8.40 14.64
CA HIS A 119 16.21 7.72 13.35
C HIS A 119 14.90 7.24 12.75
N TYR A 120 13.99 6.69 13.57
CA TYR A 120 12.65 6.29 13.12
C TYR A 120 11.83 7.48 12.63
N ALA A 121 11.85 8.61 13.35
CA ALA A 121 11.14 9.82 12.91
C ALA A 121 11.67 10.32 11.56
N PHE A 122 12.98 10.30 11.34
CA PHE A 122 13.58 10.64 10.04
C PHE A 122 13.18 9.67 8.92
N ALA A 123 13.28 8.36 9.15
CA ALA A 123 12.87 7.34 8.21
C ALA A 123 11.37 7.44 7.87
N SER A 124 10.52 7.68 8.88
CA SER A 124 9.08 7.92 8.69
C SER A 124 8.80 9.20 7.90
N GLY A 125 9.60 10.25 8.08
CA GLY A 125 9.55 11.47 7.27
C GLY A 125 9.82 11.19 5.79
N ILE A 126 10.88 10.42 5.48
CA ILE A 126 11.20 10.00 4.10
C ILE A 126 10.08 9.13 3.52
N MET A 127 9.54 8.18 4.29
CA MET A 127 8.40 7.36 3.86
C MET A 127 7.20 8.23 3.50
N ASN A 128 6.87 9.23 4.32
CA ASN A 128 5.76 10.15 4.05
C ASN A 128 6.00 11.01 2.79
N LEU A 129 7.24 11.47 2.55
CA LEU A 129 7.59 12.15 1.30
C LEU A 129 7.40 11.23 0.09
N GLY A 130 7.79 9.96 0.19
CA GLY A 130 7.60 8.95 -0.85
C GLY A 130 6.12 8.67 -1.17
N VAL A 131 5.21 8.87 -0.22
CA VAL A 131 3.76 8.79 -0.45
C VAL A 131 3.18 10.10 -0.98
N MET A 132 3.66 11.23 -0.45
CA MET A 132 3.13 12.55 -0.76
C MET A 132 3.46 13.00 -2.19
N LEU A 133 4.71 12.86 -2.62
CA LEU A 133 5.16 13.31 -3.94
C LEU A 133 4.41 12.60 -5.09
N PRO A 134 4.36 11.26 -5.17
CA PRO A 134 3.54 10.58 -6.18
C PRO A 134 2.05 10.90 -6.03
N GLY A 135 1.58 11.09 -4.78
CA GLY A 135 0.19 11.47 -4.51
C GLY A 135 -0.19 12.83 -5.10
N MET A 136 0.70 13.82 -5.07
CA MET A 136 0.50 15.14 -5.68
C MET A 136 0.50 15.07 -7.22
N MET A 137 1.34 14.21 -7.79
CA MET A 137 1.46 14.04 -9.24
C MET A 137 0.40 13.10 -9.83
N SER A 138 -0.29 12.33 -8.99
CA SER A 138 -1.18 11.25 -9.45
C SER A 138 -2.29 11.71 -10.40
N GLY A 139 -2.89 12.89 -10.16
CA GLY A 139 -3.91 13.46 -11.04
C GLY A 139 -3.37 13.82 -12.41
N TRP A 140 -2.22 14.50 -12.46
CA TRP A 140 -1.57 14.86 -13.71
C TRP A 140 -1.11 13.63 -14.51
N VAL A 141 -0.52 12.64 -13.85
CA VAL A 141 -0.12 11.37 -14.49
C VAL A 141 -1.33 10.62 -15.04
N CYS A 142 -2.44 10.58 -14.28
CA CYS A 142 -3.69 9.96 -14.70
C CYS A 142 -4.24 10.61 -15.98
N GLU A 143 -4.30 11.95 -16.01
CA GLU A 143 -4.76 12.71 -17.18
C GLU A 143 -3.85 12.49 -18.40
N MET A 144 -2.53 12.52 -18.20
CA MET A 144 -1.56 12.29 -19.27
C MET A 144 -1.70 10.89 -19.86
N LEU A 145 -1.80 9.86 -19.02
CA LEU A 145 -2.00 8.48 -19.47
C LEU A 145 -3.35 8.29 -20.17
N GLY A 146 -4.41 8.96 -19.68
CA GLY A 146 -5.71 8.96 -20.34
C GLY A 146 -5.64 9.49 -21.78
N LYS A 147 -4.91 10.59 -22.00
CA LYS A 147 -4.67 11.17 -23.33
C LYS A 147 -3.83 10.26 -24.22
N TRP A 148 -2.80 9.61 -23.69
CA TRP A 148 -1.91 8.74 -24.46
C TRP A 148 -2.58 7.44 -24.94
N PHE A 149 -3.45 6.88 -24.09
CA PHE A 149 -4.13 5.60 -24.37
C PHE A 149 -5.56 5.77 -24.89
N ASP A 150 -6.00 7.02 -25.11
CA ASP A 150 -7.37 7.35 -25.53
C ASP A 150 -8.43 6.70 -24.63
N ARG A 151 -8.20 6.80 -23.31
CA ARG A 151 -9.09 6.25 -22.28
C ARG A 151 -9.73 7.36 -21.45
N PRO A 152 -11.07 7.41 -21.35
CA PRO A 152 -11.76 8.41 -20.54
C PRO A 152 -11.26 8.40 -19.09
N GLY A 153 -10.93 9.58 -18.55
CA GLY A 153 -10.46 9.75 -17.17
C GLY A 153 -9.10 9.15 -16.84
N GLY A 154 -8.55 8.26 -17.67
CA GLY A 154 -7.19 7.70 -17.51
C GLY A 154 -6.99 6.76 -16.33
N TYR A 155 -8.03 6.33 -15.60
CA TYR A 155 -7.91 5.51 -14.40
C TYR A 155 -7.35 4.11 -14.70
N GLU A 156 -7.82 3.45 -15.73
CA GLU A 156 -7.35 2.11 -16.12
C GLU A 156 -5.84 2.10 -16.41
N PRO A 157 -5.29 2.91 -17.36
CA PRO A 157 -3.86 2.93 -17.62
C PRO A 157 -3.05 3.44 -16.41
N PHE A 158 -3.62 4.31 -15.57
CA PHE A 158 -2.97 4.76 -14.36
C PHE A 158 -2.77 3.62 -13.35
N PHE A 159 -3.78 2.79 -13.07
CA PHE A 159 -3.63 1.68 -12.15
C PHE A 159 -2.69 0.59 -12.68
N ILE A 160 -2.68 0.36 -14.01
CA ILE A 160 -1.69 -0.52 -14.65
C ILE A 160 -0.27 0.04 -14.49
N PHE A 161 -0.09 1.34 -14.70
CA PHE A 161 1.20 2.01 -14.47
C PHE A 161 1.66 1.87 -13.02
N VAL A 162 0.76 2.03 -12.05
CA VAL A 162 1.07 1.83 -10.63
C VAL A 162 1.52 0.40 -10.36
N LEU A 163 0.88 -0.62 -10.96
CA LEU A 163 1.31 -2.02 -10.82
C LEU A 163 2.75 -2.22 -11.31
N ILE A 164 3.11 -1.64 -12.45
CA ILE A 164 4.48 -1.69 -12.96
C ILE A 164 5.44 -0.98 -11.99
N ALA A 165 5.01 0.15 -11.42
CA ALA A 165 5.80 0.90 -10.45
C ALA A 165 6.00 0.18 -9.10
N THR A 166 5.26 -0.92 -8.82
CA THR A 166 5.51 -1.74 -7.62
C THR A 166 6.69 -2.70 -7.78
N ILE A 167 7.14 -3.00 -9.00
CA ILE A 167 8.23 -3.94 -9.27
C ILE A 167 9.52 -3.59 -8.50
N PRO A 168 10.01 -2.33 -8.50
CA PRO A 168 11.14 -1.93 -7.69
C PRO A 168 10.98 -2.22 -6.19
N ALA A 169 9.76 -2.08 -5.65
CA ALA A 169 9.51 -2.37 -4.23
C ALA A 169 9.71 -3.86 -3.91
N PHE A 170 9.28 -4.76 -4.79
CA PHE A 170 9.53 -6.21 -4.64
C PHE A 170 11.02 -6.54 -4.72
N LEU A 171 11.73 -5.96 -5.69
CA LEU A 171 13.18 -6.16 -5.84
C LEU A 171 13.93 -5.67 -4.61
N MET A 172 13.64 -4.45 -4.14
CA MET A 172 14.27 -3.91 -2.94
C MET A 172 13.97 -4.75 -1.70
N THR A 173 12.73 -5.23 -1.53
CA THR A 173 12.36 -6.08 -0.39
C THR A 173 13.06 -7.45 -0.43
N TYR A 174 13.29 -7.99 -1.62
CA TYR A 174 13.99 -9.27 -1.78
C TYR A 174 15.47 -9.16 -1.45
N PHE A 175 16.13 -8.06 -1.84
CA PHE A 175 17.57 -7.86 -1.65
C PHE A 175 17.93 -7.10 -0.37
N VAL A 176 16.92 -6.67 0.43
CA VAL A 176 17.19 -5.87 1.62
C VAL A 176 18.03 -6.64 2.64
N PRO A 177 19.18 -6.10 3.11
CA PRO A 177 19.99 -6.74 4.11
C PRO A 177 19.34 -6.66 5.50
N PHE A 178 19.44 -7.73 6.27
CA PHE A 178 19.06 -7.77 7.68
C PHE A 178 20.33 -7.83 8.52
N LYS A 179 20.66 -6.72 9.18
CA LYS A 179 21.88 -6.56 9.98
C LYS A 179 21.65 -6.74 11.46
N TYR A 180 20.44 -6.47 11.93
CA TYR A 180 20.08 -6.47 13.34
C TYR A 180 19.05 -7.53 13.68
N ALA A 181 19.21 -8.16 14.85
CA ALA A 181 18.19 -9.02 15.44
C ALA A 181 17.02 -8.18 16.01
N SER A 182 15.96 -8.85 16.42
CA SER A 182 14.75 -8.18 16.96
C SER A 182 15.01 -7.37 18.24
N ASP A 183 16.08 -7.66 18.96
CA ASP A 183 16.54 -6.96 20.17
C ASP A 183 17.50 -5.79 19.88
N GLY A 184 17.80 -5.53 18.59
CA GLY A 184 18.72 -4.47 18.15
C GLY A 184 20.20 -4.83 18.22
N THR A 185 20.56 -6.09 18.51
CA THR A 185 21.94 -6.58 18.45
C THR A 185 22.34 -6.89 17.00
N LEU A 186 23.62 -6.68 16.67
CA LEU A 186 24.15 -7.08 15.35
C LEU A 186 24.15 -8.61 15.19
N LEU A 187 23.72 -9.07 14.05
CA LEU A 187 23.80 -10.50 13.70
C LEU A 187 25.28 -10.93 13.57
N GLU A 188 25.59 -12.15 13.95
CA GLU A 188 26.98 -12.65 14.11
C GLU A 188 27.86 -12.62 12.85
N GLY A 189 27.31 -12.45 11.67
CA GLY A 189 28.06 -12.34 10.40
C GLY A 189 28.47 -10.91 9.99
N GLU A 190 28.12 -9.87 10.77
CA GLU A 190 28.41 -8.46 10.46
C GLU A 190 29.23 -7.75 11.56
N LYS A 191 29.95 -8.50 12.36
CA LYS A 191 30.79 -7.97 13.47
C LYS A 191 32.21 -7.59 13.03
N GLU A 192 32.48 -7.45 11.71
CA GLU A 192 33.75 -6.95 11.20
C GLU A 192 33.68 -5.50 10.75
#